data_9e7a09b0838ec8148a63b0f906c17630
#
_entry.id   9e7a09b0838ec8148a63b0f906c17630
#
_cell.length_a   1.000
_cell.length_b   1.000
_cell.length_c   1.000
_cell.angle_alpha   90.00
_cell.angle_beta   90.00
_cell.angle_gamma   90.00
#
_symmetry.space_group_name_H-M   'P 1'
#
loop_
_entity.id
_entity.type
_entity.pdbx_description
1 polymer ?
#
loop_
_entity_poly.entity_id
_entity_poly.type
_entity_poly.pdbx_seq_one_letter_code
_entity_poly.pdbx_strand_id
1 'polypeptide(L)'
;MKTKKEILTIPRSDRRILSNIPDPENVRSLVNRRGASYQKEEIDPTDVNEIYRLQQLSLRYETHFEVHIKRAKHQVNAEKLFAEDISVTGILVYSNQPHEFLINEILTMNFNIPGGAMPEGYEAKVKLKAKVVRYFTKEVDGELRYYAACEFLQPLNEYMTKKRWGISIFMASLFLLVVSFIVMLMRAESVIYFRFNKFLYLYSIIAATFLLSRYLFGIFYKNVPINPKFEPGVSIIIPVFNEEEWIHRTISSCINQYYPVDKLEVIVVDDCSTDRTEEKAYDMINLIHQEGERFKTNDRLKFYKLPQNGGKREALVAGVHQAKHDLVVFVDSDSFLEPHAIRNLVQPFQDPKMGGVAGRTEVENKFTNALTKLQTVRYYIAFRIMKAAEAWFDTVTCLSGPLACYRKELILKNETAWLNQKFLGQPATFGDDRSMTNYILKTHRTGYQDNAICSTIVPSDTKVFLSQQMRWKRSWLRESLRAFLFMWKKEPFMFLFFIIGLIVPIAAPIVVVYNLIYVPVMYGIFPTTFLIGLLLMAMLMSLAHLFFRKSKLWGFGFIFVLYYEFILLWQMPVAWVTFWKSTWGTRETPQDVLAKEKKMEKQKLRKSRFSMVKIRKKGEKE
;
A
#
# COMPACT_ATOMS: atom_id res chain seq x y z
N MET A 1 13.47 -26.79 -7.38
CA MET A 1 12.71 -25.59 -7.78
C MET A 1 13.51 -24.37 -7.37
N LYS A 2 14.05 -23.61 -8.32
CA LYS A 2 14.75 -22.35 -8.01
C LYS A 2 13.72 -21.34 -7.52
N THR A 3 13.76 -20.98 -6.25
CA THR A 3 13.01 -19.85 -5.70
C THR A 3 13.35 -18.61 -6.53
N LYS A 4 12.38 -18.10 -7.29
CA LYS A 4 12.52 -16.79 -7.93
C LYS A 4 12.71 -15.79 -6.79
N LYS A 5 13.88 -15.16 -6.71
CA LYS A 5 14.11 -14.01 -5.83
C LYS A 5 13.01 -12.97 -6.09
N GLU A 6 12.32 -12.56 -5.06
CA GLU A 6 11.34 -11.48 -5.17
C GLU A 6 12.06 -10.21 -5.64
N ILE A 7 11.49 -9.56 -6.66
CA ILE A 7 12.05 -8.32 -7.20
C ILE A 7 11.42 -7.18 -6.41
N LEU A 8 12.17 -6.64 -5.47
CA LEU A 8 11.77 -5.50 -4.65
C LEU A 8 12.29 -4.20 -5.27
N THR A 9 11.49 -3.14 -5.20
CA THR A 9 11.90 -1.78 -5.59
C THR A 9 12.58 -1.11 -4.40
N ILE A 10 13.87 -1.31 -4.25
CA ILE A 10 14.64 -0.76 -3.11
C ILE A 10 15.31 0.53 -3.57
N PRO A 11 14.98 1.69 -2.95
CA PRO A 11 15.77 2.90 -3.14
C PRO A 11 17.19 2.62 -2.64
N ARG A 12 18.19 2.86 -3.49
CA ARG A 12 19.58 2.80 -3.04
C ARG A 12 19.79 3.97 -2.09
N SER A 13 19.82 3.69 -0.80
CA SER A 13 20.41 4.65 0.14
C SER A 13 21.84 4.92 -0.29
N ASP A 14 22.29 6.16 -0.23
CA ASP A 14 23.72 6.43 -0.18
C ASP A 14 24.33 5.41 0.80
N ARG A 15 25.55 4.95 0.62
CA ARG A 15 26.24 3.93 1.45
C ARG A 15 26.17 4.17 2.97
N ARG A 16 25.39 5.11 3.43
CA ARG A 16 25.11 5.49 4.81
C ARG A 16 23.66 5.17 5.12
N ILE A 17 23.41 4.35 6.11
CA ILE A 17 22.07 3.96 6.61
C ILE A 17 21.17 5.17 6.89
N LEU A 18 21.77 6.33 7.18
CA LEU A 18 21.09 7.57 7.53
C LEU A 18 21.17 8.65 6.44
N SER A 19 21.29 8.27 5.18
CA SER A 19 21.47 9.22 4.06
C SER A 19 20.34 10.21 3.86
N ASN A 20 19.13 9.84 4.25
CA ASN A 20 17.92 10.61 4.02
C ASN A 20 17.46 11.42 5.24
N ILE A 21 18.19 11.39 6.35
CA ILE A 21 17.85 12.20 7.54
C ILE A 21 18.26 13.65 7.27
N PRO A 22 17.38 14.63 7.57
CA PRO A 22 17.73 16.04 7.52
C PRO A 22 18.99 16.32 8.33
N ASP A 23 19.89 17.09 7.76
CA ASP A 23 21.15 17.48 8.38
C ASP A 23 20.94 18.80 9.14
N PRO A 24 20.69 18.77 10.47
CA PRO A 24 20.38 19.98 11.22
C PRO A 24 21.59 20.93 11.35
N GLU A 25 22.80 20.42 11.10
CA GLU A 25 24.04 21.19 11.19
C GLU A 25 24.55 21.70 9.84
N ASN A 26 23.77 21.52 8.76
CA ASN A 26 24.16 21.90 7.39
C ASN A 26 25.51 21.29 6.92
N VAL A 27 25.94 20.20 7.51
CA VAL A 27 27.19 19.50 7.14
C VAL A 27 27.05 18.80 5.78
N ARG A 28 25.82 18.45 5.38
CA ARG A 28 25.50 17.93 4.06
C ARG A 28 25.15 19.09 3.16
N SER A 29 25.96 19.32 2.14
CA SER A 29 25.60 20.22 1.08
C SER A 29 24.25 19.78 0.47
N LEU A 30 23.24 20.66 0.51
CA LEU A 30 21.98 20.52 -0.25
C LEU A 30 22.27 20.53 -1.76
N VAL A 31 23.44 21.00 -2.15
CA VAL A 31 23.93 20.98 -3.52
C VAL A 31 24.26 19.54 -3.89
N ASN A 32 23.48 19.00 -4.81
CA ASN A 32 23.78 17.71 -5.43
C ASN A 32 25.12 17.84 -6.17
N ARG A 33 26.23 17.43 -5.54
CA ARG A 33 27.58 17.46 -6.14
C ARG A 33 27.69 16.66 -7.45
N ARG A 34 26.63 15.96 -7.86
CA ARG A 34 26.59 15.05 -9.00
C ARG A 34 25.88 15.61 -10.24
N GLY A 35 25.26 16.78 -10.19
CA GLY A 35 24.50 17.35 -11.30
C GLY A 35 24.76 18.84 -11.50
N ALA A 36 25.88 19.19 -12.11
CA ALA A 36 26.22 20.59 -12.42
C ALA A 36 25.24 21.26 -13.41
N SER A 37 24.45 20.50 -14.15
CA SER A 37 23.49 21.01 -15.13
C SER A 37 22.23 21.62 -14.53
N TYR A 38 21.86 21.25 -13.30
CA TYR A 38 20.70 21.82 -12.59
C TYR A 38 21.05 23.04 -11.71
N GLN A 39 22.32 23.43 -11.64
CA GLN A 39 22.78 24.53 -10.79
C GLN A 39 22.51 25.93 -11.37
N LYS A 40 21.81 26.09 -12.50
CA LYS A 40 21.52 27.40 -13.08
C LYS A 40 20.30 28.11 -12.50
N GLU A 41 19.47 27.44 -11.74
CA GLU A 41 18.40 28.09 -10.97
C GLU A 41 18.87 28.15 -9.52
N GLU A 42 19.01 29.37 -8.99
CA GLU A 42 19.21 29.60 -7.55
C GLU A 42 18.03 28.96 -6.84
N ILE A 43 18.27 27.81 -6.19
CA ILE A 43 17.27 27.13 -5.41
C ILE A 43 16.98 27.99 -4.20
N ASP A 44 15.77 28.46 -4.07
CA ASP A 44 15.32 29.10 -2.84
C ASP A 44 15.36 28.04 -1.72
N PRO A 45 16.30 28.13 -0.75
CA PRO A 45 16.41 27.15 0.33
C PRO A 45 15.17 27.15 1.24
N THR A 46 14.26 28.10 1.05
CA THR A 46 12.99 28.17 1.77
C THR A 46 11.82 27.53 1.00
N ASP A 47 11.98 27.24 -0.32
CA ASP A 47 10.96 26.54 -1.10
C ASP A 47 11.06 25.01 -0.89
N VAL A 48 10.30 24.56 0.09
CA VAL A 48 10.21 23.13 0.44
C VAL A 48 9.71 22.26 -0.71
N ASN A 49 8.86 22.78 -1.61
CA ASN A 49 8.34 22.03 -2.74
C ASN A 49 9.42 21.80 -3.79
N GLU A 50 10.28 22.79 -4.01
CA GLU A 50 11.41 22.70 -4.93
C GLU A 50 12.48 21.74 -4.37
N ILE A 51 12.83 21.86 -3.10
CA ILE A 51 13.73 20.93 -2.40
C ILE A 51 13.18 19.51 -2.49
N TYR A 52 11.89 19.31 -2.21
CA TYR A 52 11.21 18.02 -2.33
C TYR A 52 11.31 17.44 -3.74
N ARG A 53 11.03 18.26 -4.77
CA ARG A 53 11.12 17.84 -6.17
C ARG A 53 12.54 17.40 -6.54
N LEU A 54 13.56 18.13 -6.11
CA LEU A 54 14.97 17.80 -6.37
C LEU A 54 15.41 16.52 -5.65
N GLN A 55 14.97 16.31 -4.42
CA GLN A 55 15.25 15.11 -3.67
C GLN A 55 14.60 13.87 -4.31
N GLN A 56 13.36 13.96 -4.78
CA GLN A 56 12.70 12.88 -5.52
C GLN A 56 13.44 12.53 -6.82
N LEU A 57 13.97 13.53 -7.54
CA LEU A 57 14.74 13.31 -8.75
C LEU A 57 16.10 12.64 -8.49
N SER A 58 16.62 12.73 -7.27
CA SER A 58 17.92 12.17 -6.86
C SER A 58 17.86 10.74 -6.33
N LEU A 59 16.67 10.18 -6.07
CA LEU A 59 16.53 8.80 -5.61
C LEU A 59 17.08 7.83 -6.64
N ARG A 60 17.96 6.91 -6.19
CA ARG A 60 18.56 5.87 -7.00
C ARG A 60 18.04 4.51 -6.58
N TYR A 61 17.83 3.65 -7.54
CA TYR A 61 17.31 2.30 -7.36
C TYR A 61 18.34 1.28 -7.82
N GLU A 62 18.69 0.34 -6.95
CA GLU A 62 19.57 -0.78 -7.33
C GLU A 62 18.87 -1.63 -8.37
N THR A 63 19.64 -2.00 -9.40
CA THR A 63 19.08 -2.76 -10.51
C THR A 63 20.15 -3.57 -11.20
N HIS A 64 19.72 -4.57 -11.98
CA HIS A 64 20.63 -5.34 -12.81
C HIS A 64 19.94 -5.67 -14.13
N PHE A 65 20.28 -4.91 -15.18
CA PHE A 65 19.78 -5.17 -16.53
C PHE A 65 20.80 -4.72 -17.58
N GLU A 66 20.66 -5.23 -18.79
CA GLU A 66 21.55 -4.94 -19.92
C GLU A 66 21.30 -3.56 -20.48
N VAL A 67 22.37 -2.83 -20.77
CA VAL A 67 22.38 -1.52 -21.42
C VAL A 67 23.27 -1.58 -22.67
N HIS A 68 22.68 -1.31 -23.82
CA HIS A 68 23.42 -1.21 -25.09
C HIS A 68 23.77 0.24 -25.35
N ILE A 69 25.06 0.52 -25.55
CA ILE A 69 25.54 1.87 -25.85
C ILE A 69 26.07 1.96 -27.28
N LYS A 70 25.96 3.16 -27.85
CA LYS A 70 26.58 3.56 -29.11
C LYS A 70 27.24 4.92 -28.93
N ARG A 71 28.51 5.04 -29.32
CA ARG A 71 29.32 6.26 -29.17
C ARG A 71 29.09 7.24 -30.33
N ALA A 72 28.96 6.77 -31.55
CA ALA A 72 28.74 7.60 -32.74
C ALA A 72 27.52 7.11 -33.55
N LYS A 73 26.96 8.00 -34.39
CA LYS A 73 25.80 7.64 -35.25
C LYS A 73 26.08 6.49 -36.23
N HIS A 74 27.34 6.29 -36.61
CA HIS A 74 27.76 5.28 -37.60
C HIS A 74 28.37 4.02 -37.02
N GLN A 75 28.38 3.85 -35.69
CA GLN A 75 28.87 2.62 -35.08
C GLN A 75 27.89 1.48 -35.31
N VAL A 76 28.32 0.44 -36.04
CA VAL A 76 27.47 -0.70 -36.44
C VAL A 76 27.15 -1.58 -35.24
N ASN A 77 28.12 -1.84 -34.35
CA ASN A 77 27.96 -2.69 -33.19
C ASN A 77 27.66 -1.87 -31.94
N ALA A 78 26.62 -2.26 -31.20
CA ALA A 78 26.33 -1.72 -29.89
C ALA A 78 27.18 -2.44 -28.83
N GLU A 79 27.87 -1.69 -27.98
CA GLU A 79 28.61 -2.25 -26.84
C GLU A 79 27.63 -2.60 -25.71
N LYS A 80 27.89 -3.71 -25.02
CA LYS A 80 27.01 -4.22 -23.98
C LYS A 80 27.60 -3.90 -22.59
N LEU A 81 26.81 -3.21 -21.76
CA LEU A 81 27.10 -2.88 -20.37
C LEU A 81 25.97 -3.39 -19.46
N PHE A 82 26.20 -3.34 -18.15
CA PHE A 82 25.20 -3.67 -17.16
C PHE A 82 24.89 -2.46 -16.27
N ALA A 83 23.63 -2.23 -15.98
CA ALA A 83 23.21 -1.23 -15.01
C ALA A 83 23.42 -1.76 -13.58
N GLU A 84 23.99 -0.95 -12.69
CA GLU A 84 24.08 -1.22 -11.25
C GLU A 84 23.04 -0.42 -10.47
N ASP A 85 22.83 0.84 -10.84
CA ASP A 85 21.74 1.64 -10.32
C ASP A 85 21.17 2.60 -11.37
N ILE A 86 19.93 3.02 -11.18
CA ILE A 86 19.23 3.97 -12.03
C ILE A 86 18.46 5.00 -11.21
N SER A 87 18.37 6.23 -11.72
CA SER A 87 17.51 7.29 -11.19
C SER A 87 16.73 7.95 -12.33
N VAL A 88 15.90 8.93 -12.00
CA VAL A 88 15.19 9.72 -13.00
C VAL A 88 16.17 10.52 -13.87
N THR A 89 17.31 10.93 -13.33
CA THR A 89 18.29 11.83 -13.99
C THR A 89 19.53 11.13 -14.51
N GLY A 90 19.78 9.86 -14.15
CA GLY A 90 21.01 9.19 -14.58
C GLY A 90 21.06 7.69 -14.24
N ILE A 91 22.12 7.06 -14.68
CA ILE A 91 22.37 5.63 -14.54
C ILE A 91 23.84 5.36 -14.23
N LEU A 92 24.12 4.39 -13.37
CA LEU A 92 25.44 3.83 -13.18
C LEU A 92 25.52 2.52 -13.95
N VAL A 93 26.45 2.45 -14.89
CA VAL A 93 26.69 1.25 -15.70
C VAL A 93 28.10 0.71 -15.45
N TYR A 94 28.28 -0.58 -15.65
CA TYR A 94 29.60 -1.22 -15.56
C TYR A 94 29.84 -2.25 -16.66
N SER A 95 31.14 -2.51 -16.90
CA SER A 95 31.62 -3.59 -17.74
C SER A 95 32.59 -4.47 -16.95
N ASN A 96 32.55 -5.79 -17.17
CA ASN A 96 33.55 -6.71 -16.65
C ASN A 96 34.82 -6.79 -17.55
N GLN A 97 34.74 -6.24 -18.78
CA GLN A 97 35.89 -6.14 -19.67
C GLN A 97 36.48 -4.72 -19.60
N PRO A 98 37.81 -4.59 -19.83
CA PRO A 98 38.43 -3.26 -19.88
C PRO A 98 37.68 -2.34 -20.83
N HIS A 99 37.28 -1.21 -20.32
CA HIS A 99 36.51 -0.24 -21.07
C HIS A 99 36.86 1.18 -20.64
N GLU A 100 37.27 2.02 -21.59
CA GLU A 100 37.60 3.41 -21.33
C GLU A 100 36.42 4.30 -21.68
N PHE A 101 36.04 5.16 -20.73
CA PHE A 101 35.01 6.18 -20.91
C PHE A 101 35.65 7.56 -20.79
N LEU A 102 35.37 8.44 -21.76
CA LEU A 102 35.81 9.82 -21.71
C LEU A 102 34.80 10.67 -20.92
N ILE A 103 35.30 11.45 -19.97
CA ILE A 103 34.44 12.40 -19.22
C ILE A 103 33.86 13.41 -20.22
N ASN A 104 32.56 13.70 -20.08
CA ASN A 104 31.75 14.53 -20.99
C ASN A 104 31.41 13.88 -22.35
N GLU A 105 31.79 12.64 -22.59
CA GLU A 105 31.34 11.88 -23.76
C GLU A 105 29.81 11.69 -23.77
N ILE A 106 29.19 11.83 -24.95
CA ILE A 106 27.76 11.62 -25.11
C ILE A 106 27.52 10.23 -25.73
N LEU A 107 26.88 9.37 -24.94
CA LEU A 107 26.51 8.01 -25.33
C LEU A 107 25.03 7.93 -25.70
N THR A 108 24.70 7.20 -26.76
CA THR A 108 23.30 6.83 -27.05
C THR A 108 23.02 5.49 -26.37
N MET A 109 22.17 5.48 -25.35
CA MET A 109 21.82 4.31 -24.56
C MET A 109 20.48 3.73 -24.99
N ASN A 110 20.41 2.40 -25.11
CA ASN A 110 19.19 1.66 -25.39
C ASN A 110 19.08 0.51 -24.38
N PHE A 111 18.06 0.53 -23.55
CA PHE A 111 17.84 -0.46 -22.49
C PHE A 111 16.35 -0.66 -22.21
N ASN A 112 16.02 -1.76 -21.55
CA ASN A 112 14.67 -2.05 -21.12
C ASN A 112 14.65 -2.07 -19.59
N ILE A 113 13.89 -1.16 -18.98
CA ILE A 113 13.70 -1.13 -17.53
C ILE A 113 12.73 -2.25 -17.18
N PRO A 114 13.17 -3.30 -16.47
CA PRO A 114 12.29 -4.37 -16.03
C PRO A 114 11.34 -3.89 -14.93
N GLY A 115 10.25 -4.61 -14.75
CA GLY A 115 9.36 -4.38 -13.61
C GLY A 115 10.09 -4.65 -12.29
N GLY A 116 10.03 -3.69 -11.36
CA GLY A 116 10.70 -3.75 -10.06
C GLY A 116 12.07 -3.06 -9.99
N ALA A 117 12.67 -2.69 -11.12
CA ALA A 117 13.93 -1.94 -11.14
C ALA A 117 13.77 -0.45 -10.76
N MET A 118 12.58 0.09 -10.95
CA MET A 118 12.18 1.46 -10.57
C MET A 118 10.73 1.46 -10.10
N PRO A 119 10.25 2.55 -9.49
CA PRO A 119 8.83 2.69 -9.16
C PRO A 119 7.91 2.38 -10.34
N GLU A 120 6.69 1.97 -10.03
CA GLU A 120 5.68 1.65 -11.02
C GLU A 120 5.46 2.81 -12.00
N GLY A 121 5.42 2.50 -13.28
CA GLY A 121 5.26 3.49 -14.34
C GLY A 121 6.53 3.76 -15.15
N TYR A 122 7.68 3.28 -14.73
CA TYR A 122 8.94 3.40 -15.48
C TYR A 122 9.30 2.17 -16.32
N GLU A 123 8.50 1.10 -16.30
CA GLU A 123 8.76 -0.12 -17.07
C GLU A 123 8.60 0.13 -18.58
N ALA A 124 9.69 0.36 -19.27
CA ALA A 124 9.66 0.61 -20.71
C ALA A 124 11.01 0.34 -21.38
N LYS A 125 10.96 0.13 -22.69
CA LYS A 125 12.14 0.20 -23.55
C LYS A 125 12.49 1.69 -23.77
N VAL A 126 13.69 2.07 -23.34
CA VAL A 126 14.18 3.45 -23.34
C VAL A 126 15.30 3.57 -24.37
N LYS A 127 15.27 4.66 -25.17
CA LYS A 127 16.36 5.07 -26.04
C LYS A 127 16.60 6.57 -25.84
N LEU A 128 17.71 6.91 -25.19
CA LEU A 128 18.04 8.30 -24.88
C LEU A 128 19.55 8.54 -24.96
N LYS A 129 19.94 9.81 -24.90
CA LYS A 129 21.34 10.22 -24.83
C LYS A 129 21.72 10.50 -23.39
N ALA A 130 22.90 10.05 -22.99
CA ALA A 130 23.47 10.30 -21.67
C ALA A 130 24.91 10.80 -21.79
N LYS A 131 25.31 11.64 -20.86
CA LYS A 131 26.65 12.22 -20.77
C LYS A 131 27.42 11.49 -19.66
N VAL A 132 28.63 11.06 -19.93
CA VAL A 132 29.51 10.46 -18.92
C VAL A 132 30.01 11.57 -17.98
N VAL A 133 29.65 11.46 -16.69
CA VAL A 133 30.03 12.43 -15.66
C VAL A 133 31.27 11.97 -14.88
N ARG A 134 31.40 10.67 -14.69
CA ARG A 134 32.48 10.09 -13.90
C ARG A 134 32.79 8.67 -14.37
N TYR A 135 34.06 8.33 -14.41
CA TYR A 135 34.59 7.00 -14.65
C TYR A 135 35.47 6.56 -13.47
N PHE A 136 35.39 5.29 -13.08
CA PHE A 136 36.22 4.71 -12.03
C PHE A 136 36.20 3.17 -12.14
N THR A 137 37.24 2.55 -11.56
CA THR A 137 37.34 1.08 -11.43
C THR A 137 37.11 0.67 -9.99
N LYS A 138 36.52 -0.50 -9.79
CA LYS A 138 36.33 -1.09 -8.46
C LYS A 138 36.42 -2.61 -8.55
N GLU A 139 37.09 -3.22 -7.62
CA GLU A 139 37.10 -4.66 -7.44
C GLU A 139 35.82 -5.09 -6.69
N VAL A 140 35.11 -6.05 -7.24
CA VAL A 140 33.89 -6.63 -6.68
C VAL A 140 33.96 -8.14 -6.86
N ASP A 141 33.87 -8.90 -5.78
CA ASP A 141 33.98 -10.38 -5.76
C ASP A 141 35.26 -10.93 -6.43
N GLY A 142 36.38 -10.19 -6.31
CA GLY A 142 37.68 -10.57 -6.91
C GLY A 142 37.78 -10.24 -8.41
N GLU A 143 36.78 -9.62 -9.03
CA GLU A 143 36.80 -9.16 -10.42
C GLU A 143 36.91 -7.64 -10.50
N LEU A 144 37.76 -7.14 -11.39
CA LEU A 144 37.87 -5.70 -11.66
C LEU A 144 36.72 -5.26 -12.59
N ARG A 145 35.88 -4.35 -12.10
CA ARG A 145 34.79 -3.78 -12.88
C ARG A 145 35.07 -2.31 -13.25
N TYR A 146 34.68 -1.93 -14.44
CA TYR A 146 34.88 -0.60 -15.05
C TYR A 146 33.54 0.15 -15.04
N TYR A 147 33.41 1.19 -14.23
CA TYR A 147 32.16 1.90 -13.97
C TYR A 147 32.10 3.24 -14.69
N ALA A 148 30.95 3.54 -15.30
CA ALA A 148 30.65 4.87 -15.82
C ALA A 148 29.33 5.39 -15.18
N ALA A 149 29.41 6.53 -14.50
CA ALA A 149 28.25 7.27 -14.05
C ALA A 149 27.80 8.22 -15.16
N CYS A 150 26.57 8.03 -15.62
CA CYS A 150 26.03 8.75 -16.77
C CYS A 150 24.80 9.57 -16.36
N GLU A 151 24.75 10.81 -16.80
CA GLU A 151 23.62 11.73 -16.65
C GLU A 151 22.78 11.74 -17.93
N PHE A 152 21.48 11.59 -17.82
CA PHE A 152 20.57 11.66 -18.96
C PHE A 152 20.42 13.11 -19.45
N LEU A 153 20.57 13.36 -20.75
CA LEU A 153 20.34 14.69 -21.34
C LEU A 153 18.86 15.09 -21.29
N GLN A 154 17.96 14.11 -21.19
CA GLN A 154 16.55 14.32 -20.94
C GLN A 154 16.14 13.44 -19.75
N PRO A 155 15.60 14.00 -18.66
CA PRO A 155 15.14 13.22 -17.52
C PRO A 155 14.13 12.14 -17.90
N LEU A 156 14.21 11.00 -17.22
CA LEU A 156 13.42 9.81 -17.57
C LEU A 156 11.90 10.05 -17.43
N ASN A 157 11.47 10.86 -16.46
CA ASN A 157 10.07 11.24 -16.28
C ASN A 157 9.50 12.00 -17.48
N GLU A 158 10.26 12.95 -18.06
CA GLU A 158 9.85 13.66 -19.28
C GLU A 158 9.82 12.74 -20.49
N TYR A 159 10.84 11.89 -20.65
CA TYR A 159 10.88 10.91 -21.72
C TYR A 159 9.64 9.97 -21.67
N MET A 160 9.30 9.49 -20.47
CA MET A 160 8.14 8.63 -20.28
C MET A 160 6.82 9.35 -20.55
N THR A 161 6.71 10.60 -20.15
CA THR A 161 5.51 11.41 -20.40
C THR A 161 5.28 11.60 -21.89
N LYS A 162 6.30 12.02 -22.64
CA LYS A 162 6.20 12.19 -24.10
C LYS A 162 5.83 10.88 -24.81
N LYS A 163 6.44 9.76 -24.42
CA LYS A 163 6.20 8.46 -25.04
C LYS A 163 4.79 7.90 -24.79
N ARG A 164 4.20 8.18 -23.62
CA ARG A 164 2.93 7.56 -23.18
C ARG A 164 1.69 8.41 -23.47
N TRP A 165 1.83 9.70 -23.69
CA TRP A 165 0.69 10.58 -23.97
C TRP A 165 -0.13 10.14 -25.18
N GLY A 166 0.51 9.79 -26.29
CA GLY A 166 -0.17 9.31 -27.48
C GLY A 166 -0.99 8.03 -27.26
N ILE A 167 -0.43 7.05 -26.54
CA ILE A 167 -1.14 5.80 -26.19
C ILE A 167 -2.29 6.07 -25.23
N SER A 168 -2.11 6.95 -24.24
CA SER A 168 -3.16 7.28 -23.26
C SER A 168 -4.36 7.98 -23.91
N ILE A 169 -4.13 8.90 -24.83
CA ILE A 169 -5.20 9.58 -25.58
C ILE A 169 -5.95 8.58 -26.47
N PHE A 170 -5.23 7.75 -27.19
CA PHE A 170 -5.83 6.72 -28.04
C PHE A 170 -6.70 5.75 -27.23
N MET A 171 -6.16 5.24 -26.12
CA MET A 171 -6.89 4.32 -25.24
C MET A 171 -8.11 4.98 -24.59
N ALA A 172 -8.01 6.24 -24.16
CA ALA A 172 -9.14 6.98 -23.63
C ALA A 172 -10.24 7.23 -24.67
N SER A 173 -9.85 7.54 -25.91
CA SER A 173 -10.80 7.73 -27.03
C SER A 173 -11.49 6.44 -27.42
N LEU A 174 -10.74 5.34 -27.52
CA LEU A 174 -11.30 4.01 -27.79
C LEU A 174 -12.25 3.58 -26.67
N PHE A 175 -11.89 3.85 -25.41
CA PHE A 175 -12.77 3.59 -24.27
C PHE A 175 -14.09 4.36 -24.35
N LEU A 176 -14.05 5.67 -24.60
CA LEU A 176 -15.26 6.48 -24.75
C LEU A 176 -16.17 5.96 -25.87
N LEU A 177 -15.58 5.53 -26.97
CA LEU A 177 -16.33 4.95 -28.09
C LEU A 177 -16.98 3.62 -27.68
N VAL A 178 -16.26 2.73 -27.02
CA VAL A 178 -16.78 1.46 -26.51
C VAL A 178 -17.87 1.69 -25.48
N VAL A 179 -17.67 2.61 -24.53
CA VAL A 179 -18.67 2.96 -23.51
C VAL A 179 -19.94 3.51 -24.17
N SER A 180 -19.80 4.41 -25.14
CA SER A 180 -20.94 4.96 -25.87
C SER A 180 -21.76 3.88 -26.59
N PHE A 181 -21.07 2.95 -27.23
CA PHE A 181 -21.73 1.82 -27.89
C PHE A 181 -22.45 0.89 -26.90
N ILE A 182 -21.81 0.60 -25.76
CA ILE A 182 -22.37 -0.26 -24.71
C ILE A 182 -23.59 0.41 -24.06
N VAL A 183 -23.52 1.71 -23.75
CA VAL A 183 -24.65 2.46 -23.21
C VAL A 183 -25.84 2.44 -24.19
N MET A 184 -25.56 2.48 -25.50
CA MET A 184 -26.60 2.38 -26.53
C MET A 184 -27.26 1.00 -26.52
N LEU A 185 -26.48 -0.08 -26.42
CA LEU A 185 -26.99 -1.45 -26.29
C LEU A 185 -27.81 -1.63 -25.00
N MET A 186 -27.31 -1.12 -23.87
CA MET A 186 -28.02 -1.18 -22.59
C MET A 186 -29.36 -0.44 -22.63
N ARG A 187 -29.47 0.68 -23.34
CA ARG A 187 -30.74 1.39 -23.53
C ARG A 187 -31.73 0.55 -24.33
N ALA A 188 -31.30 -0.12 -25.38
CA ALA A 188 -32.16 -1.00 -26.17
C ALA A 188 -32.69 -2.17 -25.34
N GLU A 189 -31.86 -2.75 -24.49
CA GLU A 189 -32.22 -3.91 -23.65
C GLU A 189 -33.00 -3.50 -22.38
N SER A 190 -32.78 -2.31 -21.82
CA SER A 190 -33.47 -1.82 -20.62
C SER A 190 -35.00 -1.71 -20.83
N VAL A 191 -35.47 -1.52 -22.07
CA VAL A 191 -36.89 -1.52 -22.42
C VAL A 191 -37.51 -2.90 -22.15
N ILE A 192 -36.77 -3.98 -22.41
CA ILE A 192 -37.21 -5.36 -22.19
C ILE A 192 -37.12 -5.73 -20.69
N TYR A 193 -36.03 -5.37 -20.05
CA TYR A 193 -35.77 -5.68 -18.61
C TYR A 193 -36.63 -4.90 -17.63
N PHE A 194 -37.03 -3.67 -17.93
CA PHE A 194 -37.86 -2.84 -17.06
C PHE A 194 -39.20 -3.50 -16.71
N ARG A 195 -39.64 -4.46 -17.55
CA ARG A 195 -40.87 -5.22 -17.36
C ARG A 195 -40.80 -6.22 -16.20
N PHE A 196 -39.59 -6.72 -15.84
CA PHE A 196 -39.43 -7.86 -14.95
C PHE A 196 -38.79 -7.56 -13.59
N ASN A 197 -38.02 -6.46 -13.40
CA ASN A 197 -37.36 -6.27 -12.09
C ASN A 197 -36.93 -4.84 -11.76
N LYS A 198 -37.87 -4.01 -11.32
CA LYS A 198 -37.64 -2.60 -10.94
C LYS A 198 -36.60 -2.45 -9.82
N PHE A 199 -36.57 -3.36 -8.84
CA PHE A 199 -35.67 -3.27 -7.68
C PHE A 199 -34.19 -3.51 -8.06
N LEU A 200 -33.92 -4.45 -8.93
CA LEU A 200 -32.54 -4.73 -9.37
C LEU A 200 -32.00 -3.68 -10.32
N TYR A 201 -32.89 -3.11 -11.15
CA TYR A 201 -32.54 -1.97 -11.97
C TYR A 201 -32.17 -0.76 -11.09
N LEU A 202 -33.00 -0.47 -10.09
CA LEU A 202 -32.71 0.59 -9.11
C LEU A 202 -31.40 0.33 -8.35
N TYR A 203 -31.16 -0.89 -7.89
CA TYR A 203 -29.89 -1.29 -7.27
C TYR A 203 -28.69 -1.00 -8.19
N SER A 204 -28.77 -1.40 -9.46
CA SER A 204 -27.70 -1.20 -10.42
C SER A 204 -27.39 0.27 -10.68
N ILE A 205 -28.43 1.12 -10.77
CA ILE A 205 -28.30 2.57 -10.91
C ILE A 205 -27.62 3.16 -9.66
N ILE A 206 -28.09 2.79 -8.47
CA ILE A 206 -27.52 3.27 -7.20
C ILE A 206 -26.06 2.85 -7.07
N ALA A 207 -25.75 1.59 -7.35
CA ALA A 207 -24.37 1.08 -7.29
C ALA A 207 -23.45 1.78 -8.28
N ALA A 208 -23.89 1.97 -9.53
CA ALA A 208 -23.12 2.67 -10.56
C ALA A 208 -22.92 4.16 -10.19
N THR A 209 -23.98 4.86 -9.78
CA THR A 209 -23.91 6.27 -9.36
C THR A 209 -22.97 6.44 -8.16
N PHE A 210 -23.09 5.57 -7.17
CA PHE A 210 -22.21 5.54 -6.01
C PHE A 210 -20.74 5.40 -6.42
N LEU A 211 -20.44 4.47 -7.29
CA LEU A 211 -19.06 4.23 -7.69
C LEU A 211 -18.50 5.37 -8.55
N LEU A 212 -19.27 5.85 -9.53
CA LEU A 212 -18.89 6.98 -10.38
C LEU A 212 -18.65 8.25 -9.54
N SER A 213 -19.51 8.53 -8.56
CA SER A 213 -19.31 9.65 -7.64
C SER A 213 -18.00 9.51 -6.82
N ARG A 214 -17.67 8.31 -6.36
CA ARG A 214 -16.37 8.04 -5.69
C ARG A 214 -15.19 8.31 -6.60
N TYR A 215 -15.24 7.91 -7.87
CA TYR A 215 -14.21 8.26 -8.84
C TYR A 215 -14.10 9.76 -9.05
N LEU A 216 -15.25 10.46 -9.16
CA LEU A 216 -15.27 11.90 -9.34
C LEU A 216 -14.60 12.64 -8.17
N PHE A 217 -15.04 12.39 -6.94
CA PHE A 217 -14.44 13.00 -5.74
C PHE A 217 -12.98 12.60 -5.57
N GLY A 218 -12.63 11.35 -5.82
CA GLY A 218 -11.24 10.87 -5.74
C GLY A 218 -10.32 11.53 -6.76
N ILE A 219 -10.78 11.80 -8.00
CA ILE A 219 -10.00 12.49 -9.03
C ILE A 219 -9.68 13.92 -8.62
N PHE A 220 -10.67 14.65 -8.10
CA PHE A 220 -10.53 16.06 -7.72
C PHE A 220 -9.95 16.26 -6.32
N TYR A 221 -9.70 15.20 -5.56
CA TYR A 221 -9.08 15.31 -4.25
C TYR A 221 -7.68 15.91 -4.35
N LYS A 222 -7.39 16.87 -3.45
CA LYS A 222 -6.09 17.52 -3.30
C LYS A 222 -5.55 17.29 -1.91
N ASN A 223 -4.26 17.01 -1.82
CA ASN A 223 -3.55 16.93 -0.54
C ASN A 223 -3.55 18.30 0.16
N VAL A 224 -3.53 18.27 1.49
CA VAL A 224 -3.21 19.47 2.27
C VAL A 224 -1.78 19.90 1.92
N PRO A 225 -1.55 21.15 1.54
CA PRO A 225 -0.22 21.62 1.15
C PRO A 225 0.76 21.58 2.31
N ILE A 226 2.04 21.42 1.99
CA ILE A 226 3.11 21.39 3.00
C ILE A 226 3.31 22.81 3.54
N ASN A 227 3.19 22.96 4.86
CA ASN A 227 3.60 24.16 5.57
C ASN A 227 4.97 23.92 6.21
N PRO A 228 6.05 24.59 5.72
CA PRO A 228 7.41 24.40 6.25
C PRO A 228 7.57 24.70 7.73
N LYS A 229 6.70 25.57 8.27
CA LYS A 229 6.72 25.96 9.68
C LYS A 229 5.97 24.97 10.58
N PHE A 230 5.19 24.05 9.99
CA PHE A 230 4.42 23.09 10.76
C PHE A 230 5.10 21.72 10.76
N GLU A 231 5.95 21.50 11.74
CA GLU A 231 6.68 20.27 11.99
C GLU A 231 6.47 19.86 13.48
N PRO A 232 5.29 19.30 13.82
CA PRO A 232 5.01 18.83 15.17
C PRO A 232 5.89 17.63 15.55
N GLY A 233 6.06 17.35 16.86
CA GLY A 233 6.73 16.15 17.31
C GLY A 233 5.94 14.88 16.95
N VAL A 234 6.64 13.84 16.52
CA VAL A 234 6.07 12.56 16.03
C VAL A 234 6.78 11.38 16.66
N SER A 235 6.02 10.42 17.20
CA SER A 235 6.51 9.12 17.65
C SER A 235 5.99 8.03 16.73
N ILE A 236 6.88 7.35 15.99
CA ILE A 236 6.54 6.21 15.16
C ILE A 236 6.55 4.96 16.04
N ILE A 237 5.48 4.16 15.98
CA ILE A 237 5.33 2.92 16.75
C ILE A 237 5.23 1.75 15.78
N ILE A 238 6.13 0.78 15.92
CA ILE A 238 6.22 -0.43 15.09
C ILE A 238 5.93 -1.64 15.99
N PRO A 239 4.69 -2.16 16.00
CA PRO A 239 4.38 -3.42 16.68
C PRO A 239 4.92 -4.59 15.86
N VAL A 240 5.72 -5.46 16.44
CA VAL A 240 6.31 -6.59 15.72
C VAL A 240 6.01 -7.91 16.43
N PHE A 241 5.75 -8.96 15.63
CA PHE A 241 5.61 -10.34 16.08
C PHE A 241 5.92 -11.30 14.94
N ASN A 242 7.03 -12.05 15.04
CA ASN A 242 7.51 -13.02 14.06
C ASN A 242 7.64 -12.42 12.65
N GLU A 243 8.52 -11.41 12.49
CA GLU A 243 8.77 -10.68 11.25
C GLU A 243 10.29 -10.54 10.98
N GLU A 244 11.05 -11.61 11.21
CA GLU A 244 12.53 -11.62 11.05
C GLU A 244 13.00 -11.19 9.66
N GLU A 245 12.15 -11.36 8.63
CA GLU A 245 12.50 -11.06 7.25
C GLU A 245 12.48 -9.55 6.96
N TRP A 246 11.57 -8.78 7.56
CA TRP A 246 11.30 -7.40 7.13
C TRP A 246 11.63 -6.33 8.18
N ILE A 247 11.71 -6.67 9.46
CA ILE A 247 11.82 -5.70 10.55
C ILE A 247 13.01 -4.75 10.41
N HIS A 248 14.16 -5.25 9.97
CA HIS A 248 15.37 -4.44 9.77
C HIS A 248 15.14 -3.31 8.75
N ARG A 249 14.44 -3.60 7.65
CA ARG A 249 14.13 -2.63 6.61
C ARG A 249 13.07 -1.63 7.08
N THR A 250 12.07 -2.09 7.85
CA THR A 250 11.04 -1.23 8.43
C THR A 250 11.67 -0.20 9.37
N ILE A 251 12.52 -0.62 10.31
CA ILE A 251 13.23 0.26 11.23
C ILE A 251 14.05 1.30 10.44
N SER A 252 14.84 0.85 9.46
CA SER A 252 15.65 1.74 8.63
C SER A 252 14.79 2.78 7.89
N SER A 253 13.66 2.39 7.31
CA SER A 253 12.78 3.32 6.59
C SER A 253 12.11 4.35 7.53
N CYS A 254 11.77 3.94 8.75
CA CYS A 254 11.12 4.81 9.73
C CYS A 254 12.08 5.84 10.33
N ILE A 255 13.35 5.49 10.58
CA ILE A 255 14.33 6.44 11.13
C ILE A 255 14.85 7.40 10.05
N ASN A 256 14.87 6.98 8.78
CA ASN A 256 15.39 7.72 7.63
C ASN A 256 14.36 8.66 6.99
N GLN A 257 13.64 9.44 7.80
CA GLN A 257 12.66 10.40 7.34
C GLN A 257 13.27 11.81 7.19
N TYR A 258 12.88 12.55 6.16
CA TYR A 258 13.16 13.99 6.04
C TYR A 258 12.31 14.77 7.05
N TYR A 259 12.73 14.71 8.31
CA TYR A 259 12.04 15.34 9.44
C TYR A 259 13.05 15.82 10.47
N PRO A 260 12.80 16.90 11.25
CA PRO A 260 13.72 17.36 12.28
C PRO A 260 14.07 16.26 13.29
N VAL A 261 15.36 16.12 13.57
CA VAL A 261 15.90 15.02 14.38
C VAL A 261 15.32 15.01 15.81
N ASP A 262 15.15 16.18 16.41
CA ASP A 262 14.62 16.37 17.75
C ASP A 262 13.10 16.17 17.85
N LYS A 263 12.41 16.09 16.70
CA LYS A 263 10.95 15.97 16.60
C LYS A 263 10.48 14.61 16.10
N LEU A 264 11.37 13.65 15.91
CA LEU A 264 11.04 12.31 15.43
C LEU A 264 11.69 11.24 16.29
N GLU A 265 10.91 10.33 16.85
CA GLU A 265 11.39 9.11 17.48
C GLU A 265 10.73 7.87 16.86
N VAL A 266 11.39 6.72 16.99
CA VAL A 266 10.91 5.41 16.53
C VAL A 266 10.95 4.44 17.72
N ILE A 267 9.83 3.78 17.96
CA ILE A 267 9.62 2.84 19.06
C ILE A 267 9.21 1.51 18.46
N VAL A 268 10.08 0.51 18.57
CA VAL A 268 9.79 -0.87 18.17
C VAL A 268 9.27 -1.62 19.39
N VAL A 269 8.10 -2.24 19.28
CA VAL A 269 7.50 -3.02 20.37
C VAL A 269 7.33 -4.47 19.93
N ASP A 270 8.16 -5.36 20.49
CA ASP A 270 8.08 -6.79 20.24
C ASP A 270 7.01 -7.45 21.13
N ASP A 271 6.01 -8.05 20.48
CA ASP A 271 4.91 -8.77 21.15
C ASP A 271 5.30 -10.23 21.47
N CYS A 272 6.50 -10.40 22.05
CA CYS A 272 7.06 -11.69 22.44
C CYS A 272 7.28 -12.64 21.25
N SER A 273 8.04 -12.21 20.24
CA SER A 273 8.41 -13.03 19.06
C SER A 273 9.17 -14.31 19.45
N THR A 274 8.96 -15.36 18.67
CA THR A 274 9.55 -16.69 18.87
C THR A 274 10.56 -17.08 17.79
N ASP A 275 10.71 -16.25 16.75
CA ASP A 275 11.72 -16.37 15.69
C ASP A 275 12.92 -15.42 15.96
N ARG A 276 13.72 -15.13 14.95
CA ARG A 276 14.89 -14.25 15.06
C ARG A 276 14.55 -12.75 14.94
N THR A 277 13.28 -12.35 15.09
CA THR A 277 12.86 -10.95 14.97
C THR A 277 13.60 -10.03 15.94
N GLU A 278 13.71 -10.44 17.22
CA GLU A 278 14.41 -9.67 18.25
C GLU A 278 15.89 -9.46 17.90
N GLU A 279 16.60 -10.53 17.51
CA GLU A 279 18.00 -10.48 17.08
C GLU A 279 18.19 -9.50 15.91
N LYS A 280 17.36 -9.64 14.85
CA LYS A 280 17.40 -8.77 13.67
C LYS A 280 17.10 -7.31 13.95
N ALA A 281 16.18 -7.07 14.87
CA ALA A 281 15.86 -5.70 15.30
C ALA A 281 17.05 -5.07 16.05
N TYR A 282 17.66 -5.79 17.00
CA TYR A 282 18.84 -5.31 17.71
C TYR A 282 20.05 -5.09 16.81
N ASP A 283 20.32 -6.01 15.86
CA ASP A 283 21.41 -5.85 14.89
C ASP A 283 21.27 -4.55 14.11
N MET A 284 20.06 -4.26 13.61
CA MET A 284 19.78 -3.03 12.86
C MET A 284 19.88 -1.79 13.75
N ILE A 285 19.34 -1.83 14.95
CA ILE A 285 19.39 -0.72 15.90
C ILE A 285 20.83 -0.39 16.27
N ASN A 286 21.64 -1.39 16.59
CA ASN A 286 23.06 -1.22 16.91
C ASN A 286 23.84 -0.62 15.75
N LEU A 287 23.59 -1.10 14.52
CA LEU A 287 24.20 -0.55 13.32
C LEU A 287 23.82 0.93 13.10
N ILE A 288 22.54 1.28 13.30
CA ILE A 288 22.07 2.66 13.20
C ILE A 288 22.71 3.53 14.29
N HIS A 289 22.87 3.04 15.50
CA HIS A 289 23.52 3.79 16.60
C HIS A 289 24.99 4.06 16.33
N GLN A 290 25.73 3.06 15.81
CA GLN A 290 27.13 3.23 15.45
C GLN A 290 27.37 4.25 14.33
N GLU A 291 26.52 4.24 13.29
CA GLU A 291 26.66 5.15 12.15
C GLU A 291 25.98 6.50 12.32
N GLY A 292 25.06 6.58 13.28
CA GLY A 292 24.11 7.68 13.42
C GLY A 292 24.23 8.55 14.66
N GLU A 293 25.34 8.48 15.40
CA GLU A 293 25.53 9.22 16.67
C GLU A 293 25.19 10.71 16.54
N ARG A 294 25.66 11.39 15.48
CA ARG A 294 25.37 12.79 15.19
C ARG A 294 23.89 13.11 14.99
N PHE A 295 23.05 12.10 14.72
CA PHE A 295 21.60 12.22 14.57
C PHE A 295 20.84 11.82 15.84
N LYS A 296 21.53 11.71 16.97
CA LYS A 296 20.94 11.40 18.29
C LYS A 296 20.11 10.10 18.24
N THR A 297 20.56 9.10 17.51
CA THR A 297 19.80 7.86 17.29
C THR A 297 19.59 7.07 18.59
N ASN A 298 20.53 7.15 19.56
CA ASN A 298 20.38 6.54 20.88
C ASN A 298 19.18 7.08 21.67
N ASP A 299 18.82 8.34 21.49
CA ASP A 299 17.71 8.99 22.21
C ASP A 299 16.36 8.75 21.54
N ARG A 300 16.35 8.49 20.24
CA ARG A 300 15.14 8.51 19.42
C ARG A 300 14.78 7.18 18.76
N LEU A 301 15.64 6.14 18.83
CA LEU A 301 15.32 4.79 18.37
C LEU A 301 15.40 3.83 19.55
N LYS A 302 14.24 3.23 19.90
CA LYS A 302 14.09 2.40 21.09
C LYS A 302 13.42 1.08 20.75
N PHE A 303 13.79 0.05 21.50
CA PHE A 303 13.20 -1.28 21.44
C PHE A 303 12.62 -1.67 22.80
N TYR A 304 11.40 -2.16 22.80
CA TYR A 304 10.71 -2.69 23.99
C TYR A 304 10.16 -4.08 23.67
N LYS A 305 10.40 -5.04 24.56
CA LYS A 305 9.83 -6.38 24.48
C LYS A 305 8.74 -6.52 25.53
N LEU A 306 7.56 -6.99 25.11
CA LEU A 306 6.48 -7.32 26.04
C LEU A 306 6.79 -8.62 26.79
N PRO A 307 6.35 -8.75 28.06
CA PRO A 307 6.61 -9.96 28.86
C PRO A 307 5.88 -11.20 28.34
N GLN A 308 4.78 -10.99 27.61
CA GLN A 308 3.98 -12.04 26.98
C GLN A 308 3.28 -11.52 25.73
N ASN A 309 2.89 -12.42 24.83
CA ASN A 309 2.12 -12.03 23.66
C ASN A 309 0.72 -11.55 24.07
N GLY A 310 0.49 -10.24 23.93
CA GLY A 310 -0.78 -9.56 24.19
C GLY A 310 -1.61 -9.33 22.93
N GLY A 311 -1.00 -9.45 21.76
CA GLY A 311 -1.56 -9.11 20.46
C GLY A 311 -1.26 -7.68 20.03
N LYS A 312 -1.48 -7.39 18.76
CA LYS A 312 -1.10 -6.12 18.11
C LYS A 312 -1.59 -4.88 18.85
N ARG A 313 -2.80 -4.88 19.42
CA ARG A 313 -3.35 -3.72 20.14
C ARG A 313 -2.57 -3.40 21.41
N GLU A 314 -2.23 -4.44 22.19
CA GLU A 314 -1.42 -4.29 23.40
C GLU A 314 -0.04 -3.74 23.07
N ALA A 315 0.61 -4.25 22.01
CA ALA A 315 1.91 -3.74 21.56
C ALA A 315 1.83 -2.28 21.11
N LEU A 316 0.77 -1.89 20.37
CA LEU A 316 0.55 -0.50 19.96
C LEU A 316 0.34 0.42 21.16
N VAL A 317 -0.50 0.03 22.13
CA VAL A 317 -0.77 0.81 23.34
C VAL A 317 0.49 0.94 24.18
N ALA A 318 1.25 -0.14 24.37
CA ALA A 318 2.53 -0.09 25.08
C ALA A 318 3.49 0.93 24.44
N GLY A 319 3.57 0.96 23.09
CA GLY A 319 4.33 1.96 22.36
C GLY A 319 3.81 3.38 22.55
N VAL A 320 2.49 3.58 22.59
CA VAL A 320 1.87 4.91 22.84
C VAL A 320 2.23 5.44 24.22
N HIS A 321 2.27 4.59 25.24
CA HIS A 321 2.70 4.99 26.59
C HIS A 321 4.17 5.42 26.64
N GLN A 322 5.03 4.83 25.82
CA GLN A 322 6.45 5.20 25.72
C GLN A 322 6.70 6.43 24.83
N ALA A 323 5.73 6.82 24.01
CA ALA A 323 5.85 7.92 23.07
C ALA A 323 6.00 9.29 23.79
N LYS A 324 6.96 10.11 23.35
CA LYS A 324 7.19 11.46 23.90
C LYS A 324 6.29 12.51 23.28
N HIS A 325 5.91 12.32 21.99
CA HIS A 325 5.26 13.34 21.18
C HIS A 325 3.73 13.21 21.15
N ASP A 326 3.06 14.30 20.82
CA ASP A 326 1.58 14.38 20.79
C ASP A 326 0.96 13.69 19.56
N LEU A 327 1.73 13.53 18.49
CA LEU A 327 1.33 12.74 17.34
C LEU A 327 2.03 11.37 17.35
N VAL A 328 1.23 10.33 17.19
CA VAL A 328 1.73 8.96 17.09
C VAL A 328 1.40 8.39 15.72
N VAL A 329 2.38 7.72 15.09
CA VAL A 329 2.23 7.08 13.80
C VAL A 329 2.37 5.58 13.97
N PHE A 330 1.35 4.83 13.58
CA PHE A 330 1.41 3.38 13.53
C PHE A 330 1.93 2.93 12.17
N VAL A 331 2.91 2.02 12.19
CA VAL A 331 3.52 1.44 11.00
C VAL A 331 3.61 -0.06 11.19
N ASP A 332 3.07 -0.85 10.26
CA ASP A 332 3.16 -2.30 10.32
C ASP A 332 4.61 -2.78 10.11
N SER A 333 4.99 -3.89 10.73
CA SER A 333 6.36 -4.43 10.74
C SER A 333 6.91 -4.87 9.37
N ASP A 334 6.04 -4.97 8.37
CA ASP A 334 6.33 -5.29 6.96
C ASP A 334 6.08 -4.10 6.02
N SER A 335 6.08 -2.88 6.59
CA SER A 335 5.78 -1.64 5.85
C SER A 335 6.97 -0.69 5.84
N PHE A 336 7.23 -0.08 4.68
CA PHE A 336 8.41 0.73 4.41
C PHE A 336 7.99 2.14 4.01
N LEU A 337 8.44 3.13 4.76
CA LEU A 337 8.09 4.53 4.52
C LEU A 337 8.97 5.15 3.43
N GLU A 338 8.36 5.94 2.54
CA GLU A 338 9.13 6.86 1.71
C GLU A 338 9.72 8.00 2.56
N PRO A 339 10.85 8.60 2.15
CA PRO A 339 11.58 9.58 2.98
C PRO A 339 10.77 10.81 3.41
N HIS A 340 9.73 11.18 2.67
CA HIS A 340 8.87 12.33 2.97
C HIS A 340 7.53 11.95 3.60
N ALA A 341 7.32 10.68 3.91
CA ALA A 341 6.03 10.17 4.35
C ALA A 341 5.52 10.90 5.60
N ILE A 342 6.36 11.06 6.63
CA ILE A 342 5.98 11.70 7.89
C ILE A 342 5.69 13.19 7.69
N ARG A 343 6.55 13.92 6.95
CA ARG A 343 6.35 15.35 6.67
C ARG A 343 5.01 15.62 6.00
N ASN A 344 4.63 14.77 5.05
CA ASN A 344 3.35 14.89 4.34
C ASN A 344 2.17 14.48 5.22
N LEU A 345 2.32 13.42 6.01
CA LEU A 345 1.26 12.82 6.82
C LEU A 345 0.74 13.75 7.91
N VAL A 346 1.62 14.58 8.49
CA VAL A 346 1.26 15.46 9.62
C VAL A 346 0.51 16.72 9.21
N GLN A 347 0.56 17.13 7.93
CA GLN A 347 0.04 18.43 7.50
C GLN A 347 -1.43 18.68 7.83
N PRO A 348 -2.36 17.70 7.72
CA PRO A 348 -3.76 17.92 8.10
C PRO A 348 -3.98 18.23 9.58
N PHE A 349 -3.02 17.92 10.46
CA PHE A 349 -3.14 18.21 11.90
C PHE A 349 -2.98 19.69 12.26
N GLN A 350 -2.75 20.57 11.28
CA GLN A 350 -2.92 22.02 11.43
C GLN A 350 -4.37 22.37 11.83
N ASP A 351 -5.35 21.55 11.42
CA ASP A 351 -6.71 21.62 11.94
C ASP A 351 -6.78 20.90 13.31
N PRO A 352 -7.11 21.62 14.41
CA PRO A 352 -7.28 21.02 15.73
C PRO A 352 -8.36 19.92 15.77
N LYS A 353 -9.33 19.95 14.86
CA LYS A 353 -10.40 18.94 14.77
C LYS A 353 -9.95 17.66 14.06
N MET A 354 -8.79 17.66 13.40
CA MET A 354 -8.24 16.46 12.78
C MET A 354 -7.70 15.51 13.84
N GLY A 355 -8.32 14.35 13.99
CA GLY A 355 -7.94 13.34 14.99
C GLY A 355 -7.08 12.21 14.45
N GLY A 356 -7.13 11.96 13.13
CA GLY A 356 -6.34 10.91 12.51
C GLY A 356 -6.22 11.07 11.00
N VAL A 357 -5.09 10.65 10.43
CA VAL A 357 -4.78 10.77 9.00
C VAL A 357 -4.12 9.48 8.50
N ALA A 358 -4.60 8.93 7.40
CA ALA A 358 -3.97 7.81 6.72
C ALA A 358 -3.07 8.28 5.57
N GLY A 359 -1.96 7.58 5.35
CA GLY A 359 -1.16 7.70 4.14
C GLY A 359 -1.62 6.74 3.04
N ARG A 360 -0.99 6.85 1.87
CA ARG A 360 -1.16 5.93 0.75
C ARG A 360 -0.28 4.70 0.94
N THR A 361 -0.90 3.53 0.92
CA THR A 361 -0.19 2.26 0.93
C THR A 361 -0.08 1.70 -0.47
N GLU A 362 1.12 1.35 -0.88
CA GLU A 362 1.46 0.67 -2.14
C GLU A 362 1.91 -0.76 -1.87
N VAL A 363 1.92 -1.58 -2.90
CA VAL A 363 2.42 -2.97 -2.81
C VAL A 363 3.90 -2.97 -3.14
N GLU A 364 4.74 -3.52 -2.27
CA GLU A 364 6.19 -3.61 -2.48
C GLU A 364 6.53 -4.77 -3.43
N ASN A 365 6.06 -5.96 -3.14
CA ASN A 365 6.33 -7.18 -3.91
C ASN A 365 5.41 -7.34 -5.14
N LYS A 366 5.10 -6.22 -5.81
CA LYS A 366 4.11 -6.13 -6.91
C LYS A 366 4.37 -7.04 -8.11
N PHE A 367 5.61 -7.41 -8.37
CA PHE A 367 5.99 -8.19 -9.55
C PHE A 367 6.24 -9.68 -9.26
N THR A 368 6.02 -10.17 -8.05
CA THR A 368 6.26 -11.55 -7.64
C THR A 368 5.42 -12.54 -8.46
N ASN A 369 4.12 -12.32 -8.56
CA ASN A 369 3.23 -13.19 -9.36
C ASN A 369 1.95 -12.45 -9.82
N ALA A 370 1.01 -13.18 -10.44
CA ALA A 370 -0.24 -12.59 -10.92
C ALA A 370 -1.11 -12.07 -9.76
N LEU A 371 -1.14 -12.77 -8.63
CA LEU A 371 -1.94 -12.39 -7.46
C LEU A 371 -1.44 -11.07 -6.83
N THR A 372 -0.13 -10.86 -6.73
CA THR A 372 0.44 -9.62 -6.22
C THR A 372 0.18 -8.45 -7.18
N LYS A 373 0.20 -8.68 -8.50
CA LYS A 373 -0.17 -7.68 -9.52
C LYS A 373 -1.63 -7.27 -9.43
N LEU A 374 -2.54 -8.22 -9.22
CA LEU A 374 -3.96 -7.93 -8.97
C LEU A 374 -4.14 -7.07 -7.71
N GLN A 375 -3.45 -7.41 -6.64
CA GLN A 375 -3.48 -6.65 -5.39
C GLN A 375 -2.93 -5.23 -5.57
N THR A 376 -1.87 -5.05 -6.37
CA THR A 376 -1.28 -3.73 -6.65
C THR A 376 -2.33 -2.77 -7.23
N VAL A 377 -3.06 -3.17 -8.24
CA VAL A 377 -4.10 -2.32 -8.85
C VAL A 377 -5.24 -2.06 -7.86
N ARG A 378 -5.66 -3.09 -7.12
CA ARG A 378 -6.70 -2.94 -6.08
C ARG A 378 -6.29 -1.95 -4.99
N TYR A 379 -5.06 -2.07 -4.46
CA TYR A 379 -4.56 -1.15 -3.42
C TYR A 379 -4.55 0.28 -3.94
N TYR A 380 -4.04 0.49 -5.15
CA TYR A 380 -4.02 1.82 -5.75
C TYR A 380 -5.43 2.43 -5.84
N ILE A 381 -6.43 1.70 -6.34
CA ILE A 381 -7.81 2.19 -6.42
C ILE A 381 -8.38 2.44 -5.02
N ALA A 382 -8.14 1.53 -4.07
CA ALA A 382 -8.66 1.66 -2.70
C ALA A 382 -8.11 2.90 -1.99
N PHE A 383 -6.83 3.21 -2.15
CA PHE A 383 -6.20 4.36 -1.50
C PHE A 383 -6.38 5.64 -2.32
N ARG A 384 -5.99 5.65 -3.60
CA ARG A 384 -5.98 6.87 -4.43
C ARG A 384 -7.38 7.37 -4.81
N ILE A 385 -8.35 6.47 -4.94
CA ILE A 385 -9.71 6.84 -5.34
C ILE A 385 -10.66 6.79 -4.15
N MET A 386 -10.81 5.62 -3.50
CA MET A 386 -11.86 5.44 -2.49
C MET A 386 -11.60 6.22 -1.21
N LYS A 387 -10.39 6.17 -0.64
CA LYS A 387 -10.04 6.97 0.55
C LYS A 387 -9.96 8.46 0.25
N ALA A 388 -9.43 8.84 -0.91
CA ALA A 388 -9.42 10.23 -1.34
C ALA A 388 -10.83 10.81 -1.45
N ALA A 389 -11.81 10.03 -1.93
CA ALA A 389 -13.21 10.44 -1.95
C ALA A 389 -13.82 10.60 -0.55
N GLU A 390 -13.45 9.75 0.41
CA GLU A 390 -13.86 9.89 1.81
C GLU A 390 -13.22 11.11 2.49
N ALA A 391 -11.95 11.37 2.17
CA ALA A 391 -11.21 12.51 2.71
C ALA A 391 -11.73 13.86 2.22
N TRP A 392 -12.41 13.92 1.07
CA TRP A 392 -13.12 15.11 0.62
C TRP A 392 -14.14 15.61 1.66
N PHE A 393 -14.70 14.68 2.44
CA PHE A 393 -15.68 14.96 3.49
C PHE A 393 -15.09 14.88 4.91
N ASP A 394 -13.76 14.91 5.06
CA ASP A 394 -13.06 14.75 6.35
C ASP A 394 -13.54 13.53 7.17
N THR A 395 -13.91 12.46 6.48
CA THR A 395 -14.53 11.28 7.11
C THR A 395 -13.99 9.99 6.49
N VAL A 396 -12.69 9.77 6.59
CA VAL A 396 -12.06 8.51 6.17
C VAL A 396 -12.45 7.40 7.14
N THR A 397 -13.14 6.38 6.66
CA THR A 397 -13.75 5.32 7.49
C THR A 397 -12.76 4.26 7.98
N CYS A 398 -11.52 4.29 7.50
CA CYS A 398 -10.46 3.37 7.90
C CYS A 398 -9.07 4.01 7.72
N LEU A 399 -8.39 4.30 8.82
CA LEU A 399 -7.00 4.72 8.83
C LEU A 399 -6.13 3.46 8.86
N SER A 400 -5.65 3.02 7.71
CA SER A 400 -5.02 1.70 7.52
C SER A 400 -3.70 1.55 8.25
N GLY A 401 -3.48 0.38 8.85
CA GLY A 401 -2.34 0.03 9.69
C GLY A 401 -0.93 0.29 9.13
N PRO A 402 -0.67 0.08 7.81
CA PRO A 402 0.66 0.33 7.25
C PRO A 402 1.19 1.75 7.42
N LEU A 403 0.30 2.77 7.42
CA LEU A 403 0.69 4.17 7.69
C LEU A 403 -0.53 4.98 8.15
N ALA A 404 -0.63 5.20 9.44
CA ALA A 404 -1.69 6.02 10.03
C ALA A 404 -1.17 6.86 11.20
N CYS A 405 -1.46 8.16 11.19
CA CYS A 405 -1.12 9.10 12.24
C CYS A 405 -2.35 9.46 13.07
N TYR A 406 -2.16 9.62 14.37
CA TYR A 406 -3.22 9.91 15.34
C TYR A 406 -2.76 10.93 16.38
N ARG A 407 -3.70 11.67 16.98
CA ARG A 407 -3.42 12.38 18.24
C ARG A 407 -3.30 11.37 19.37
N LYS A 408 -2.18 11.39 20.10
CA LYS A 408 -1.89 10.50 21.21
C LYS A 408 -3.00 10.50 22.26
N GLU A 409 -3.48 11.69 22.65
CA GLU A 409 -4.56 11.86 23.62
C GLU A 409 -5.83 11.07 23.28
N LEU A 410 -6.18 10.97 21.97
CA LEU A 410 -7.38 10.26 21.53
C LEU A 410 -7.23 8.75 21.63
N ILE A 411 -6.02 8.22 21.45
CA ILE A 411 -5.75 6.79 21.65
C ILE A 411 -5.84 6.48 23.14
N LEU A 412 -5.15 7.24 24.00
CA LEU A 412 -5.15 7.04 25.46
C LEU A 412 -6.56 7.17 26.04
N LYS A 413 -7.35 8.15 25.59
CA LYS A 413 -8.75 8.32 25.99
C LYS A 413 -9.62 7.09 25.69
N ASN A 414 -9.35 6.38 24.61
CA ASN A 414 -10.16 5.25 24.16
C ASN A 414 -9.48 3.89 24.40
N GLU A 415 -8.31 3.86 25.01
CA GLU A 415 -7.45 2.69 25.22
C GLU A 415 -8.22 1.51 25.83
N THR A 416 -8.79 1.69 27.03
CA THR A 416 -9.52 0.64 27.75
C THR A 416 -10.69 0.07 26.93
N ALA A 417 -11.43 0.95 26.25
CA ALA A 417 -12.56 0.53 25.41
C ALA A 417 -12.10 -0.20 24.14
N TRP A 418 -10.92 0.15 23.62
CA TRP A 418 -10.33 -0.46 22.43
C TRP A 418 -9.74 -1.83 22.73
N LEU A 419 -8.97 -1.97 23.79
CA LEU A 419 -8.36 -3.23 24.24
C LEU A 419 -9.44 -4.27 24.60
N ASN A 420 -10.46 -3.85 25.37
CA ASN A 420 -11.55 -4.71 25.84
C ASN A 420 -12.74 -4.80 24.87
N GLN A 421 -12.54 -4.44 23.60
CA GLN A 421 -13.63 -4.39 22.63
C GLN A 421 -14.29 -5.76 22.43
N LYS A 422 -15.60 -5.81 22.63
CA LYS A 422 -16.43 -7.00 22.39
C LYS A 422 -17.50 -6.70 21.35
N PHE A 423 -17.93 -7.72 20.62
CA PHE A 423 -19.08 -7.67 19.72
C PHE A 423 -19.92 -8.95 19.91
N LEU A 424 -21.21 -8.78 20.22
CA LEU A 424 -22.10 -9.89 20.59
C LEU A 424 -21.50 -10.83 21.65
N GLY A 425 -20.86 -10.24 22.66
CA GLY A 425 -20.22 -10.96 23.77
C GLY A 425 -18.86 -11.61 23.44
N GLN A 426 -18.42 -11.62 22.18
CA GLN A 426 -17.13 -12.18 21.77
C GLN A 426 -16.05 -11.09 21.68
N PRO A 427 -14.78 -11.36 22.07
CA PRO A 427 -13.69 -10.43 21.88
C PRO A 427 -13.50 -10.07 20.40
N ALA A 428 -13.22 -8.80 20.09
CA ALA A 428 -12.96 -8.32 18.74
C ALA A 428 -11.45 -8.15 18.53
N THR A 429 -10.73 -9.22 18.20
CA THR A 429 -9.26 -9.29 18.18
C THR A 429 -8.60 -8.81 16.89
N PHE A 430 -9.32 -8.47 15.84
CA PHE A 430 -8.78 -7.96 14.57
C PHE A 430 -9.63 -6.80 14.03
N GLY A 431 -9.08 -6.05 13.06
CA GLY A 431 -9.67 -4.81 12.54
C GLY A 431 -9.35 -3.61 13.42
N ASP A 432 -8.13 -3.57 13.91
CA ASP A 432 -7.61 -2.60 14.87
C ASP A 432 -7.68 -1.19 14.32
N ASP A 433 -7.25 -1.01 13.07
CA ASP A 433 -7.26 0.21 12.31
C ASP A 433 -8.67 0.81 12.17
N ARG A 434 -9.63 0.01 11.71
CA ARG A 434 -11.02 0.44 11.53
C ARG A 434 -11.72 0.71 12.86
N SER A 435 -11.43 -0.09 13.88
CA SER A 435 -12.04 0.11 15.20
C SER A 435 -11.53 1.38 15.88
N MET A 436 -10.21 1.66 15.85
CA MET A 436 -9.66 2.92 16.36
C MET A 436 -10.19 4.11 15.56
N THR A 437 -10.27 3.99 14.23
CA THR A 437 -10.89 5.02 13.37
C THR A 437 -12.31 5.35 13.84
N ASN A 438 -13.14 4.35 14.18
CA ASN A 438 -14.50 4.57 14.67
C ASN A 438 -14.53 5.34 16.01
N TYR A 439 -13.60 5.06 16.93
CA TYR A 439 -13.50 5.83 18.18
C TYR A 439 -13.17 7.30 17.92
N ILE A 440 -12.24 7.57 17.01
CA ILE A 440 -11.83 8.93 16.64
C ILE A 440 -12.95 9.65 15.90
N LEU A 441 -13.59 9.02 14.91
CA LEU A 441 -14.65 9.61 14.11
C LEU A 441 -15.87 10.04 14.94
N LYS A 442 -16.11 9.46 16.11
CA LYS A 442 -17.21 9.94 16.98
C LYS A 442 -17.08 11.41 17.33
N THR A 443 -15.87 11.92 17.48
CA THR A 443 -15.59 13.26 18.03
C THR A 443 -14.76 14.15 17.11
N HIS A 444 -13.92 13.58 16.26
CA HIS A 444 -12.96 14.28 15.41
C HIS A 444 -13.17 13.97 13.94
N ARG A 445 -12.42 14.67 13.10
CA ARG A 445 -12.30 14.42 11.66
C ARG A 445 -11.22 13.39 11.40
N THR A 446 -11.31 12.71 10.27
CA THR A 446 -10.25 11.82 9.77
C THR A 446 -9.94 12.14 8.33
N GLY A 447 -8.65 12.19 8.01
CA GLY A 447 -8.14 12.62 6.72
C GLY A 447 -7.33 11.55 6.00
N TYR A 448 -6.85 11.91 4.82
CA TYR A 448 -5.96 11.12 3.99
C TYR A 448 -4.95 12.03 3.31
N GLN A 449 -3.70 11.58 3.15
CA GLN A 449 -2.65 12.27 2.40
C GLN A 449 -2.08 11.34 1.34
N ASP A 450 -2.38 11.62 0.06
CA ASP A 450 -1.95 10.79 -1.06
C ASP A 450 -0.44 10.80 -1.31
N ASN A 451 0.23 11.88 -0.91
CA ASN A 451 1.68 12.04 -1.01
C ASN A 451 2.46 11.53 0.23
N ALA A 452 1.78 11.07 1.26
CA ALA A 452 2.40 10.34 2.37
C ALA A 452 2.40 8.84 2.02
N ILE A 453 3.51 8.34 1.49
CA ILE A 453 3.57 7.03 0.85
C ILE A 453 4.32 6.03 1.74
N CYS A 454 3.74 4.84 1.88
CA CYS A 454 4.44 3.65 2.33
C CYS A 454 4.19 2.49 1.36
N SER A 455 5.07 1.51 1.35
CA SER A 455 4.87 0.23 0.67
C SER A 455 4.81 -0.90 1.70
N THR A 456 4.03 -1.94 1.42
CA THR A 456 3.83 -3.10 2.30
C THR A 456 3.92 -4.39 1.51
N ILE A 457 4.30 -5.48 2.16
CA ILE A 457 4.32 -6.81 1.56
C ILE A 457 2.90 -7.38 1.53
N VAL A 458 2.47 -7.85 0.36
CA VAL A 458 1.17 -8.51 0.23
C VAL A 458 1.32 -10.02 0.01
N PRO A 459 0.34 -10.84 0.43
CA PRO A 459 0.41 -12.27 0.25
C PRO A 459 0.58 -12.67 -1.22
N SER A 460 1.58 -13.51 -1.49
CA SER A 460 1.80 -14.16 -2.79
C SER A 460 1.12 -15.53 -2.87
N ASP A 461 0.75 -16.13 -1.73
CA ASP A 461 -0.02 -17.37 -1.65
C ASP A 461 -1.53 -17.12 -1.62
N THR A 462 -2.28 -17.91 -2.41
CA THR A 462 -3.74 -17.75 -2.55
C THR A 462 -4.51 -18.08 -1.27
N LYS A 463 -4.08 -19.06 -0.47
CA LYS A 463 -4.78 -19.45 0.77
C LYS A 463 -4.63 -18.36 1.83
N VAL A 464 -3.41 -17.82 1.97
CA VAL A 464 -3.12 -16.70 2.87
C VAL A 464 -3.92 -15.48 2.46
N PHE A 465 -3.94 -15.15 1.15
CA PHE A 465 -4.73 -14.06 0.60
C PHE A 465 -6.24 -14.22 0.90
N LEU A 466 -6.84 -15.37 0.60
CA LEU A 466 -8.27 -15.61 0.84
C LEU A 466 -8.61 -15.53 2.34
N SER A 467 -7.75 -16.04 3.21
CA SER A 467 -7.88 -15.92 4.67
C SER A 467 -7.87 -14.46 5.12
N GLN A 468 -6.92 -13.66 4.59
CA GLN A 468 -6.83 -12.22 4.85
C GLN A 468 -8.10 -11.47 4.38
N GLN A 469 -8.62 -11.80 3.18
CA GLN A 469 -9.83 -11.18 2.63
C GLN A 469 -11.07 -11.51 3.47
N MET A 470 -11.20 -12.74 3.96
CA MET A 470 -12.28 -13.14 4.85
C MET A 470 -12.22 -12.36 6.18
N ARG A 471 -11.03 -12.23 6.76
CA ARG A 471 -10.81 -11.46 7.99
C ARG A 471 -11.21 -9.99 7.80
N TRP A 472 -10.82 -9.37 6.66
CA TRP A 472 -11.18 -8.00 6.35
C TRP A 472 -12.69 -7.81 6.15
N LYS A 473 -13.38 -8.75 5.49
CA LYS A 473 -14.85 -8.68 5.34
C LYS A 473 -15.57 -8.79 6.67
N ARG A 474 -15.14 -9.70 7.55
CA ARG A 474 -15.70 -9.83 8.91
C ARG A 474 -15.50 -8.56 9.73
N SER A 475 -14.30 -8.02 9.74
CA SER A 475 -13.97 -6.75 10.41
C SER A 475 -14.81 -5.60 9.82
N TRP A 476 -14.88 -5.51 8.49
CA TRP A 476 -15.63 -4.46 7.82
C TRP A 476 -17.11 -4.49 8.19
N LEU A 477 -17.77 -5.64 8.18
CA LEU A 477 -19.17 -5.76 8.59
C LEU A 477 -19.37 -5.32 10.05
N ARG A 478 -18.58 -5.87 10.95
CA ARG A 478 -18.68 -5.57 12.38
C ARG A 478 -18.50 -4.08 12.68
N GLU A 479 -17.44 -3.51 12.17
CA GLU A 479 -17.11 -2.11 12.46
C GLU A 479 -18.01 -1.14 11.70
N SER A 480 -18.56 -1.50 10.54
CA SER A 480 -19.56 -0.69 9.84
C SER A 480 -20.89 -0.64 10.60
N LEU A 481 -21.34 -1.76 11.21
CA LEU A 481 -22.52 -1.75 12.08
C LEU A 481 -22.32 -0.86 13.31
N ARG A 482 -21.10 -0.80 13.86
CA ARG A 482 -20.77 0.13 14.96
C ARG A 482 -20.74 1.58 14.49
N ALA A 483 -20.18 1.84 13.30
CA ALA A 483 -20.13 3.17 12.71
C ALA A 483 -21.54 3.71 12.40
N PHE A 484 -22.46 2.86 11.99
CA PHE A 484 -23.85 3.23 11.72
C PHE A 484 -24.50 4.01 12.87
N LEU A 485 -24.14 3.68 14.13
CA LEU A 485 -24.71 4.32 15.32
C LEU A 485 -24.38 5.82 15.45
N PHE A 486 -23.34 6.33 14.75
CA PHE A 486 -22.93 7.73 14.86
C PHE A 486 -22.70 8.43 13.50
N MET A 487 -22.61 7.69 12.39
CA MET A 487 -22.32 8.27 11.08
C MET A 487 -23.39 9.26 10.60
N TRP A 488 -24.62 9.14 11.06
CA TRP A 488 -25.69 10.08 10.77
C TRP A 488 -25.42 11.51 11.30
N LYS A 489 -24.45 11.68 12.23
CA LYS A 489 -24.01 12.98 12.76
C LYS A 489 -22.93 13.65 11.89
N LYS A 490 -22.46 12.95 10.86
CA LYS A 490 -21.46 13.46 9.93
C LYS A 490 -22.14 14.21 8.77
N GLU A 491 -21.32 14.66 7.84
CA GLU A 491 -21.79 15.36 6.65
C GLU A 491 -22.84 14.50 5.92
N PRO A 492 -24.02 15.07 5.50
CA PRO A 492 -25.14 14.30 4.97
C PRO A 492 -24.80 13.44 3.74
N PHE A 493 -24.00 13.96 2.78
CA PHE A 493 -23.58 13.18 1.62
C PHE A 493 -22.68 12.01 2.02
N MET A 494 -21.78 12.22 2.99
CA MET A 494 -20.93 11.14 3.50
C MET A 494 -21.76 10.07 4.22
N PHE A 495 -22.79 10.45 4.97
CA PHE A 495 -23.71 9.48 5.57
C PHE A 495 -24.44 8.67 4.49
N LEU A 496 -24.96 9.32 3.46
CA LEU A 496 -25.58 8.64 2.32
C LEU A 496 -24.60 7.68 1.65
N PHE A 497 -23.38 8.13 1.38
CA PHE A 497 -22.32 7.27 0.83
C PHE A 497 -21.98 6.09 1.72
N PHE A 498 -21.95 6.29 3.03
CA PHE A 498 -21.72 5.22 3.99
C PHE A 498 -22.83 4.16 3.93
N ILE A 499 -24.11 4.58 3.91
CA ILE A 499 -25.27 3.67 3.81
C ILE A 499 -25.22 2.87 2.51
N ILE A 500 -25.03 3.54 1.37
CA ILE A 500 -24.96 2.89 0.07
C ILE A 500 -23.74 1.94 0.02
N GLY A 501 -22.59 2.42 0.51
CA GLY A 501 -21.37 1.63 0.62
C GLY A 501 -21.47 0.40 1.53
N LEU A 502 -22.43 0.39 2.47
CA LEU A 502 -22.77 -0.76 3.29
C LEU A 502 -23.74 -1.70 2.56
N ILE A 503 -24.82 -1.18 1.98
CA ILE A 503 -25.88 -1.98 1.36
C ILE A 503 -25.36 -2.68 0.08
N VAL A 504 -24.66 -1.95 -0.79
CA VAL A 504 -24.24 -2.47 -2.10
C VAL A 504 -23.41 -3.76 -1.99
N PRO A 505 -22.32 -3.85 -1.21
CA PRO A 505 -21.55 -5.09 -1.09
C PRO A 505 -22.30 -6.23 -0.39
N ILE A 506 -23.23 -5.89 0.53
CA ILE A 506 -24.04 -6.90 1.22
C ILE A 506 -25.07 -7.52 0.24
N ALA A 507 -25.75 -6.70 -0.56
CA ALA A 507 -26.73 -7.17 -1.53
C ALA A 507 -26.11 -7.83 -2.78
N ALA A 508 -24.86 -7.52 -3.10
CA ALA A 508 -24.20 -7.97 -4.34
C ALA A 508 -24.29 -9.50 -4.58
N PRO A 509 -24.04 -10.41 -3.63
CA PRO A 509 -24.17 -11.86 -3.88
C PRO A 509 -25.58 -12.26 -4.32
N ILE A 510 -26.61 -11.64 -3.73
CA ILE A 510 -28.02 -11.92 -4.07
C ILE A 510 -28.29 -11.45 -5.51
N VAL A 511 -27.83 -10.26 -5.85
CA VAL A 511 -28.00 -9.67 -7.19
C VAL A 511 -27.28 -10.50 -8.26
N VAL A 512 -26.08 -10.99 -7.95
CA VAL A 512 -25.30 -11.87 -8.87
C VAL A 512 -26.01 -13.20 -9.10
N VAL A 513 -26.46 -13.86 -8.03
CA VAL A 513 -27.22 -15.12 -8.17
C VAL A 513 -28.50 -14.92 -8.97
N TYR A 514 -29.21 -13.83 -8.70
CA TYR A 514 -30.43 -13.51 -9.43
C TYR A 514 -30.16 -13.34 -10.94
N ASN A 515 -29.18 -12.50 -11.31
CA ASN A 515 -28.92 -12.21 -12.73
C ASN A 515 -28.26 -13.37 -13.48
N LEU A 516 -27.32 -14.09 -12.85
CA LEU A 516 -26.55 -15.12 -13.54
C LEU A 516 -27.20 -16.53 -13.49
N ILE A 517 -28.09 -16.77 -12.52
CA ILE A 517 -28.68 -18.10 -12.34
C ILE A 517 -30.20 -18.03 -12.48
N TYR A 518 -30.89 -17.24 -11.66
CA TYR A 518 -32.35 -17.25 -11.62
C TYR A 518 -32.98 -16.79 -12.92
N VAL A 519 -32.55 -15.64 -13.47
CA VAL A 519 -33.09 -15.06 -14.71
C VAL A 519 -32.89 -15.99 -15.92
N PRO A 520 -31.68 -16.54 -16.18
CA PRO A 520 -31.48 -17.49 -17.27
C PRO A 520 -32.28 -18.77 -17.13
N VAL A 521 -32.37 -19.33 -15.93
CA VAL A 521 -33.07 -20.62 -15.67
C VAL A 521 -34.58 -20.45 -15.76
N MET A 522 -35.16 -19.38 -15.19
CA MET A 522 -36.61 -19.19 -15.09
C MET A 522 -37.22 -18.55 -16.33
N TYR A 523 -36.46 -17.68 -17.00
CA TYR A 523 -37.00 -16.89 -18.12
C TYR A 523 -36.31 -17.15 -19.45
N GLY A 524 -35.25 -17.97 -19.50
CA GLY A 524 -34.46 -18.23 -20.71
C GLY A 524 -33.74 -16.99 -21.26
N ILE A 525 -33.57 -15.94 -20.42
CA ILE A 525 -32.99 -14.66 -20.84
C ILE A 525 -31.51 -14.61 -20.46
N PHE A 526 -30.65 -14.38 -21.45
CA PHE A 526 -29.21 -14.23 -21.19
C PHE A 526 -28.94 -12.89 -20.49
N PRO A 527 -28.11 -12.84 -19.41
CA PRO A 527 -27.93 -11.65 -18.57
C PRO A 527 -26.94 -10.63 -19.18
N THR A 528 -27.19 -10.21 -20.42
CA THR A 528 -26.28 -9.34 -21.20
C THR A 528 -25.98 -8.03 -20.51
N THR A 529 -27.02 -7.35 -20.03
CA THR A 529 -26.90 -6.03 -19.37
C THR A 529 -26.05 -6.11 -18.10
N PHE A 530 -26.21 -7.17 -17.30
CA PHE A 530 -25.42 -7.40 -16.11
C PHE A 530 -23.94 -7.63 -16.47
N LEU A 531 -23.66 -8.50 -17.44
CA LEU A 531 -22.29 -8.79 -17.88
C LEU A 531 -21.60 -7.56 -18.48
N ILE A 532 -22.34 -6.78 -19.28
CA ILE A 532 -21.82 -5.51 -19.84
C ILE A 532 -21.51 -4.51 -18.71
N GLY A 533 -22.38 -4.38 -17.71
CA GLY A 533 -22.14 -3.54 -16.55
C GLY A 533 -20.87 -3.97 -15.79
N LEU A 534 -20.67 -5.27 -15.58
CA LEU A 534 -19.47 -5.84 -14.97
C LEU A 534 -18.20 -5.52 -15.77
N LEU A 535 -18.26 -5.67 -17.11
CA LEU A 535 -17.13 -5.34 -17.99
C LEU A 535 -16.82 -3.85 -17.99
N LEU A 536 -17.83 -2.98 -17.99
CA LEU A 536 -17.65 -1.53 -17.85
C LEU A 536 -16.92 -1.16 -16.55
N MET A 537 -17.32 -1.76 -15.45
CA MET A 537 -16.68 -1.56 -14.16
C MET A 537 -15.22 -2.02 -14.16
N ALA A 538 -14.95 -3.19 -14.76
CA ALA A 538 -13.61 -3.70 -14.92
C ALA A 538 -12.73 -2.78 -15.78
N MET A 539 -13.27 -2.24 -16.87
CA MET A 539 -12.59 -1.26 -17.72
C MET A 539 -12.33 0.05 -16.99
N LEU A 540 -13.31 0.57 -16.26
CA LEU A 540 -13.16 1.81 -15.48
C LEU A 540 -12.01 1.70 -14.46
N MET A 541 -11.95 0.59 -13.73
CA MET A 541 -10.88 0.32 -12.79
C MET A 541 -9.51 0.24 -13.47
N SER A 542 -9.40 -0.48 -14.58
CA SER A 542 -8.18 -0.61 -15.36
C SER A 542 -7.70 0.72 -15.91
N LEU A 543 -8.61 1.52 -16.48
CA LEU A 543 -8.27 2.80 -17.07
C LEU A 543 -7.93 3.86 -16.03
N ALA A 544 -8.58 3.87 -14.88
CA ALA A 544 -8.20 4.74 -13.78
C ALA A 544 -6.74 4.48 -13.37
N HIS A 545 -6.34 3.22 -13.25
CA HIS A 545 -4.96 2.87 -12.96
C HIS A 545 -4.00 3.30 -14.08
N LEU A 546 -4.36 3.06 -15.35
CA LEU A 546 -3.55 3.50 -16.50
C LEU A 546 -3.39 5.02 -16.54
N PHE A 547 -4.47 5.76 -16.30
CA PHE A 547 -4.49 7.21 -16.38
C PHE A 547 -3.60 7.86 -15.33
N PHE A 548 -3.71 7.41 -14.07
CA PHE A 548 -2.95 8.00 -12.97
C PHE A 548 -1.52 7.46 -12.86
N ARG A 549 -1.33 6.15 -13.07
CA ARG A 549 -0.02 5.50 -12.87
C ARG A 549 0.77 5.27 -14.15
N LYS A 550 0.12 5.24 -15.31
CA LYS A 550 0.75 4.91 -16.60
C LYS A 550 1.54 3.59 -16.60
N SER A 551 1.15 2.65 -15.74
CA SER A 551 1.81 1.37 -15.51
C SER A 551 1.30 0.30 -16.47
N LYS A 552 2.14 -0.69 -16.79
CA LYS A 552 1.75 -1.89 -17.55
C LYS A 552 0.81 -2.81 -16.77
N LEU A 553 0.67 -2.61 -15.46
CA LEU A 553 -0.21 -3.41 -14.62
C LEU A 553 -1.70 -3.06 -14.79
N TRP A 554 -2.04 -2.04 -15.57
CA TRP A 554 -3.42 -1.59 -15.75
C TRP A 554 -4.40 -2.72 -16.14
N GLY A 555 -3.98 -3.66 -17.00
CA GLY A 555 -4.80 -4.79 -17.41
C GLY A 555 -5.21 -5.74 -16.28
N PHE A 556 -4.42 -5.79 -15.20
CA PHE A 556 -4.77 -6.55 -13.99
C PHE A 556 -5.96 -5.97 -13.24
N GLY A 557 -6.32 -4.70 -13.45
CA GLY A 557 -7.54 -4.11 -12.91
C GLY A 557 -8.79 -4.79 -13.49
N PHE A 558 -8.78 -5.05 -14.79
CA PHE A 558 -9.85 -5.80 -15.46
C PHE A 558 -9.98 -7.21 -14.90
N ILE A 559 -8.86 -7.94 -14.81
CA ILE A 559 -8.82 -9.30 -14.25
C ILE A 559 -9.26 -9.31 -12.79
N PHE A 560 -8.89 -8.28 -12.00
CA PHE A 560 -9.26 -8.20 -10.59
C PHE A 560 -10.78 -8.13 -10.38
N VAL A 561 -11.52 -7.37 -11.19
CA VAL A 561 -12.98 -7.28 -11.08
C VAL A 561 -13.62 -8.65 -11.34
N LEU A 562 -13.16 -9.37 -12.36
CA LEU A 562 -13.62 -10.73 -12.63
C LEU A 562 -13.26 -11.68 -11.48
N TYR A 563 -12.03 -11.62 -10.99
CA TYR A 563 -11.60 -12.42 -9.83
C TYR A 563 -12.43 -12.11 -8.58
N TYR A 564 -12.75 -10.84 -8.35
CA TYR A 564 -13.62 -10.43 -7.24
C TYR A 564 -15.01 -11.07 -7.37
N GLU A 565 -15.63 -10.96 -8.53
CA GLU A 565 -17.01 -11.42 -8.77
C GLU A 565 -17.14 -12.94 -8.70
N PHE A 566 -16.19 -13.67 -9.27
CA PHE A 566 -16.26 -15.13 -9.32
C PHE A 566 -15.68 -15.82 -8.09
N ILE A 567 -14.82 -15.18 -7.31
CA ILE A 567 -14.11 -15.80 -6.17
C ILE A 567 -14.36 -15.03 -4.87
N LEU A 568 -14.01 -13.76 -4.80
CA LEU A 568 -14.03 -13.02 -3.54
C LEU A 568 -15.45 -12.68 -3.06
N LEU A 569 -16.39 -12.47 -3.98
CA LEU A 569 -17.77 -12.13 -3.63
C LEU A 569 -18.41 -13.21 -2.76
N TRP A 570 -18.13 -14.48 -3.07
CA TRP A 570 -18.69 -15.64 -2.36
C TRP A 570 -18.23 -15.80 -0.91
N GLN A 571 -17.22 -15.04 -0.50
CA GLN A 571 -16.88 -14.92 0.91
C GLN A 571 -17.88 -14.06 1.71
N MET A 572 -18.68 -13.19 1.03
CA MET A 572 -19.59 -12.29 1.72
C MET A 572 -20.73 -13.02 2.44
N PRO A 573 -21.47 -13.98 1.83
CA PRO A 573 -22.47 -14.78 2.54
C PRO A 573 -21.89 -15.51 3.77
N VAL A 574 -20.66 -16.03 3.66
CA VAL A 574 -19.98 -16.65 4.81
C VAL A 574 -19.66 -15.60 5.88
N ALA A 575 -19.27 -14.40 5.47
CA ALA A 575 -19.02 -13.31 6.42
C ALA A 575 -20.30 -12.88 7.15
N TRP A 576 -21.48 -12.84 6.49
CA TRP A 576 -22.75 -12.49 7.14
C TRP A 576 -23.09 -13.35 8.36
N VAL A 577 -22.76 -14.65 8.28
CA VAL A 577 -23.05 -15.63 9.35
C VAL A 577 -21.84 -15.93 10.22
N THR A 578 -20.74 -15.20 10.09
CA THR A 578 -19.51 -15.43 10.86
C THR A 578 -18.76 -14.16 11.27
N PHE A 579 -19.34 -12.97 11.08
CA PHE A 579 -18.62 -11.69 11.32
C PHE A 579 -18.28 -11.43 12.81
N TRP A 580 -18.93 -12.11 13.73
CA TRP A 580 -18.61 -12.11 15.16
C TRP A 580 -17.41 -13.00 15.54
N LYS A 581 -16.95 -13.89 14.64
CA LYS A 581 -15.78 -14.75 14.91
C LYS A 581 -14.52 -13.90 14.91
N SER A 582 -13.64 -14.11 15.88
CA SER A 582 -12.46 -13.27 16.14
C SER A 582 -11.11 -13.98 16.01
N THR A 583 -11.04 -15.18 15.40
CA THR A 583 -9.77 -15.90 15.22
C THR A 583 -8.91 -15.29 14.11
N TRP A 584 -7.65 -15.00 14.41
CA TRP A 584 -6.71 -14.34 13.47
C TRP A 584 -6.28 -15.23 12.28
N GLY A 585 -6.25 -16.54 12.45
CA GLY A 585 -5.97 -17.50 11.39
C GLY A 585 -4.50 -17.58 10.90
N THR A 586 -3.71 -16.52 11.02
CA THR A 586 -2.28 -16.46 10.62
C THR A 586 -1.35 -16.10 11.78
N ARG A 587 -1.84 -15.42 12.82
CA ARG A 587 -1.13 -15.08 14.05
C ARG A 587 -1.96 -15.57 15.21
N GLU A 588 -1.40 -16.46 16.03
CA GLU A 588 -2.12 -17.01 17.17
C GLU A 588 -1.96 -16.06 18.37
N THR A 589 -3.06 -15.47 18.79
CA THR A 589 -3.10 -14.77 20.08
C THR A 589 -3.30 -15.78 21.21
N PRO A 590 -2.95 -15.48 22.49
CA PRO A 590 -3.25 -16.35 23.62
C PRO A 590 -4.72 -16.75 23.69
N GLN A 591 -5.62 -15.87 23.26
CA GLN A 591 -7.07 -16.16 23.17
C GLN A 591 -7.40 -17.15 22.04
N ASP A 592 -6.66 -17.14 20.93
CA ASP A 592 -6.82 -18.12 19.85
C ASP A 592 -6.32 -19.50 20.28
N VAL A 593 -5.23 -19.57 21.03
CA VAL A 593 -4.70 -20.82 21.62
C VAL A 593 -5.74 -21.42 22.58
N LEU A 594 -6.24 -20.63 23.54
CA LEU A 594 -7.29 -21.04 24.47
C LEU A 594 -8.59 -21.47 23.75
N ALA A 595 -8.97 -20.77 22.68
CA ALA A 595 -10.13 -21.14 21.88
C ALA A 595 -9.93 -22.46 21.12
N LYS A 596 -8.71 -22.73 20.63
CA LYS A 596 -8.34 -24.01 20.00
C LYS A 596 -8.33 -25.15 21.01
N GLU A 597 -7.77 -24.96 22.20
CA GLU A 597 -7.75 -25.93 23.25
C GLU A 597 -9.17 -26.32 23.69
N LYS A 598 -10.04 -25.35 23.97
CA LYS A 598 -11.47 -25.58 24.26
C LYS A 598 -12.21 -26.28 23.12
N LYS A 599 -11.84 -26.04 21.88
CA LYS A 599 -12.44 -26.71 20.71
C LYS A 599 -11.95 -28.14 20.58
N MET A 600 -10.67 -28.41 20.83
CA MET A 600 -10.11 -29.75 20.85
C MET A 600 -10.69 -30.58 22.00
N GLU A 601 -10.85 -29.99 23.16
CA GLU A 601 -11.48 -30.63 24.32
C GLU A 601 -12.95 -30.99 24.04
N LYS A 602 -13.72 -30.07 23.46
CA LYS A 602 -15.09 -30.36 23.00
C LYS A 602 -15.14 -31.45 21.93
N GLN A 603 -14.17 -31.51 21.03
CA GLN A 603 -14.10 -32.59 20.04
C GLN A 603 -13.72 -33.94 20.67
N LYS A 604 -12.81 -33.95 21.63
CA LYS A 604 -12.46 -35.15 22.41
C LYS A 604 -13.69 -35.66 23.18
N LEU A 605 -14.42 -34.78 23.86
CA LEU A 605 -15.67 -35.12 24.57
C LEU A 605 -16.77 -35.61 23.62
N ARG A 606 -16.88 -35.04 22.42
CA ARG A 606 -17.83 -35.51 21.41
C ARG A 606 -17.48 -36.90 20.86
N LYS A 607 -16.19 -37.17 20.62
CA LYS A 607 -15.70 -38.49 20.18
C LYS A 607 -15.88 -39.54 21.27
N SER A 608 -15.61 -39.22 22.54
CA SER A 608 -15.83 -40.14 23.65
C SER A 608 -17.32 -40.46 23.86
N ARG A 609 -18.23 -39.48 23.75
CA ARG A 609 -19.70 -39.72 23.78
C ARG A 609 -20.16 -40.60 22.61
N PHE A 610 -19.62 -40.38 21.40
CA PHE A 610 -19.96 -41.21 20.23
C PHE A 610 -19.45 -42.66 20.37
N SER A 611 -18.28 -42.86 20.98
CA SER A 611 -17.75 -44.21 21.27
C SER A 611 -18.55 -44.91 22.34
N MET A 612 -18.97 -44.22 23.42
CA MET A 612 -19.83 -44.78 24.45
C MET A 612 -21.22 -45.18 23.92
N VAL A 613 -21.83 -44.36 23.06
CA VAL A 613 -23.11 -44.68 22.41
C VAL A 613 -22.99 -45.89 21.47
N LYS A 614 -21.83 -46.04 20.80
CA LYS A 614 -21.54 -47.17 19.92
C LYS A 614 -21.35 -48.48 20.70
N ILE A 615 -20.71 -48.42 21.88
CA ILE A 615 -20.52 -49.57 22.79
C ILE A 615 -21.87 -49.99 23.40
N ARG A 616 -22.70 -49.03 23.82
CA ARG A 616 -24.04 -49.32 24.38
C ARG A 616 -24.98 -49.97 23.36
N LYS A 617 -24.93 -49.51 22.08
CA LYS A 617 -25.73 -50.15 21.01
C LYS A 617 -25.21 -51.54 20.57
N LYS A 618 -23.96 -51.89 20.90
CA LYS A 618 -23.42 -53.23 20.64
C LYS A 618 -23.77 -54.21 21.74
N GLY A 619 -23.85 -53.78 23.01
CA GLY A 619 -24.29 -54.60 24.15
C GLY A 619 -25.81 -54.81 24.28
N GLU A 620 -26.63 -54.07 23.50
CA GLU A 620 -28.08 -54.27 23.40
C GLU A 620 -28.47 -55.20 22.23
N LYS A 621 -27.48 -55.70 21.47
CA LYS A 621 -27.68 -56.62 20.34
C LYS A 621 -27.07 -58.04 20.57
N GLU A 622 -26.41 -58.27 21.69
CA GLU A 622 -25.99 -59.57 22.22
C GLU A 622 -26.91 -59.91 23.39
#